data_1198721d527ee84bc5c0e61ec0737fe5
#
_entry.id   1198721d527ee84bc5c0e61ec0737fe5
#
_cell.length_a   1.000
_cell.length_b   1.000
_cell.length_c   1.000
_cell.angle_alpha   90.00
_cell.angle_beta   90.00
_cell.angle_gamma   90.00
#
_symmetry.space_group_name_H-M   'P 1'
#
loop_
_entity.id
_entity.type
_entity.pdbx_description
1 polymer ?
#
loop_
_entity_poly.entity_id
_entity_poly.type
_entity_poly.pdbx_seq_one_letter_code
_entity_poly.pdbx_strand_id
1 'polypeptide(L)'
;GLVGSEMCIRDSLVSVPVIEEKFRESADEILVAFRDAIYEMLKERNPEYAEKIKHDIRARIANFPDERSLRQINSDVITKMISVSGMVVRASEVKPLAKELTYKCLANHTSKFTLLDGMSLDKAVKCEVPKCPHTNLAIVAEESRFIDFQIVRLQELPEDLPPGQLPHYVNVSMKQDLVDYARPGDRIVLTGIVRIEQERVSGVKQSESALYRPV
;
A
#
# COMPACT_ATOMS: atom_id res chain seq x y z
N GLY A 1 -4.98 16.53 23.16
CA GLY A 1 -3.97 16.07 22.26
C GLY A 1 -3.72 14.60 22.49
N LEU A 2 -4.44 13.71 21.82
CA LEU A 2 -4.08 12.30 21.74
C LEU A 2 -3.14 12.19 20.52
N VAL A 3 -1.86 12.35 20.77
CA VAL A 3 -0.80 11.91 19.89
C VAL A 3 -0.91 10.40 19.85
N GLY A 4 -1.03 9.83 18.64
CA GLY A 4 -1.21 8.41 18.44
C GLY A 4 -0.19 7.60 19.24
N SER A 5 -0.68 6.71 20.06
CA SER A 5 0.14 5.68 20.66
C SER A 5 0.57 4.75 19.50
N GLU A 6 1.78 4.93 19.00
CA GLU A 6 2.48 3.91 18.24
C GLU A 6 2.61 2.69 19.15
N MET A 7 1.68 1.76 19.00
CA MET A 7 1.80 0.48 19.67
C MET A 7 2.89 -0.29 18.94
N CYS A 8 4.09 -0.29 19.51
CA CYS A 8 5.22 -1.04 18.99
C CYS A 8 4.90 -2.53 19.13
N ILE A 9 4.47 -3.16 18.04
CA ILE A 9 4.10 -4.58 18.00
C ILE A 9 5.33 -5.49 18.10
N ARG A 10 6.54 -4.92 18.03
CA ARG A 10 7.80 -5.69 18.06
C ARG A 10 7.88 -6.66 19.24
N ASP A 11 7.58 -6.19 20.44
CA ASP A 11 7.67 -7.04 21.65
C ASP A 11 6.58 -8.10 21.69
N SER A 12 5.46 -7.86 21.01
CA SER A 12 4.37 -8.83 20.89
C SER A 12 4.62 -9.86 19.79
N LEU A 13 5.31 -9.52 18.70
CA LEU A 13 5.67 -10.45 17.62
C LEU A 13 6.72 -11.46 18.06
N VAL A 14 7.70 -11.03 18.86
CA VAL A 14 8.73 -11.92 19.44
C VAL A 14 8.11 -12.97 20.37
N SER A 15 6.97 -12.66 20.97
CA SER A 15 6.26 -13.58 21.89
C SER A 15 5.33 -14.57 21.19
N VAL A 16 5.05 -14.41 19.89
CA VAL A 16 4.13 -15.29 19.15
C VAL A 16 4.70 -15.66 17.76
N PRO A 17 5.57 -16.68 17.72
CA PRO A 17 6.23 -17.13 16.47
C PRO A 17 5.25 -17.46 15.34
N VAL A 18 4.06 -17.93 15.67
CA VAL A 18 3.00 -18.26 14.71
C VAL A 18 2.51 -17.03 13.92
N ILE A 19 2.52 -15.86 14.55
CA ILE A 19 2.11 -14.61 13.86
C ILE A 19 3.21 -14.18 12.89
N GLU A 20 4.48 -14.31 13.27
CA GLU A 20 5.60 -13.98 12.37
C GLU A 20 5.60 -14.85 11.11
N GLU A 21 5.38 -16.14 11.26
CA GLU A 21 5.30 -17.08 10.13
C GLU A 21 4.15 -16.72 9.18
N LYS A 22 2.99 -16.40 9.74
CA LYS A 22 1.83 -15.94 8.95
C LYS A 22 2.07 -14.63 8.23
N PHE A 23 2.80 -13.67 8.83
CA PHE A 23 3.20 -12.44 8.13
C PHE A 23 4.11 -12.71 6.93
N ARG A 24 4.89 -13.78 6.99
CA ARG A 24 5.71 -14.22 5.85
C ARG A 24 4.88 -14.86 4.74
N GLU A 25 3.74 -15.47 5.07
CA GLU A 25 2.89 -16.16 4.07
C GLU A 25 1.83 -15.25 3.46
N SER A 26 1.11 -14.48 4.27
CA SER A 26 -0.03 -13.68 3.83
C SER A 26 -0.18 -12.38 4.64
N ALA A 27 0.79 -11.49 4.46
CA ALA A 27 0.86 -10.22 5.19
C ALA A 27 -0.39 -9.33 5.01
N ASP A 28 -0.99 -9.31 3.81
CA ASP A 28 -2.18 -8.49 3.56
C ASP A 28 -3.40 -8.93 4.36
N GLU A 29 -3.64 -10.24 4.47
CA GLU A 29 -4.78 -10.78 5.20
C GLU A 29 -4.67 -10.45 6.68
N ILE A 30 -3.45 -10.53 7.22
CA ILE A 30 -3.20 -10.23 8.62
C ILE A 30 -3.38 -8.74 8.91
N LEU A 31 -2.88 -7.86 8.03
CA LEU A 31 -3.07 -6.42 8.19
C LEU A 31 -4.56 -6.04 8.15
N VAL A 32 -5.33 -6.69 7.29
CA VAL A 32 -6.79 -6.53 7.27
C VAL A 32 -7.41 -7.00 8.57
N ALA A 33 -7.02 -8.17 9.09
CA ALA A 33 -7.51 -8.71 10.35
C ALA A 33 -7.16 -7.78 11.54
N PHE A 34 -5.95 -7.23 11.59
CA PHE A 34 -5.56 -6.24 12.61
C PHE A 34 -6.39 -4.97 12.53
N ARG A 35 -6.60 -4.45 11.32
CA ARG A 35 -7.45 -3.27 11.11
C ARG A 35 -8.86 -3.53 11.64
N ASP A 36 -9.43 -4.67 11.30
CA ASP A 36 -10.78 -5.04 11.70
C ASP A 36 -10.88 -5.25 13.22
N ALA A 37 -9.87 -5.85 13.85
CA ALA A 37 -9.79 -5.97 15.30
C ALA A 37 -9.70 -4.60 16.00
N ILE A 38 -8.87 -3.68 15.47
CA ILE A 38 -8.78 -2.31 15.99
C ILE A 38 -10.14 -1.60 15.88
N TYR A 39 -10.83 -1.77 14.74
CA TYR A 39 -12.15 -1.18 14.54
C TYR A 39 -13.18 -1.70 15.57
N GLU A 40 -13.24 -3.01 15.81
CA GLU A 40 -14.14 -3.60 16.80
C GLU A 40 -13.83 -3.11 18.22
N MET A 41 -12.56 -3.04 18.60
CA MET A 41 -12.15 -2.49 19.90
C MET A 41 -12.56 -1.02 20.08
N LEU A 42 -12.45 -0.21 19.03
CA LEU A 42 -12.86 1.19 19.04
C LEU A 42 -14.38 1.32 19.11
N LYS A 43 -15.11 0.46 18.41
CA LYS A 43 -16.56 0.43 18.39
C LYS A 43 -17.15 0.10 19.77
N GLU A 44 -16.51 -0.80 20.53
CA GLU A 44 -16.89 -1.12 21.90
C GLU A 44 -16.73 0.08 22.85
N ARG A 45 -15.70 0.92 22.64
CA ARG A 45 -15.40 2.07 23.48
C ARG A 45 -16.17 3.33 23.10
N ASN A 46 -16.26 3.61 21.81
CA ASN A 46 -16.93 4.79 21.29
C ASN A 46 -17.45 4.54 19.85
N PRO A 47 -18.72 4.11 19.71
CA PRO A 47 -19.29 3.72 18.44
C PRO A 47 -19.37 4.89 17.44
N GLU A 48 -19.69 6.10 17.91
CA GLU A 48 -19.78 7.28 17.01
C GLU A 48 -18.44 7.66 16.40
N TYR A 49 -17.37 7.56 17.20
CA TYR A 49 -16.01 7.84 16.75
C TYR A 49 -15.52 6.76 15.79
N ALA A 50 -15.78 5.49 16.09
CA ALA A 50 -15.40 4.36 15.25
C ALA A 50 -15.99 4.44 13.85
N GLU A 51 -17.27 4.81 13.71
CA GLU A 51 -17.90 4.99 12.40
C GLU A 51 -17.27 6.13 11.59
N LYS A 52 -16.91 7.25 12.25
CA LYS A 52 -16.24 8.37 11.56
C LYS A 52 -14.89 8.02 10.98
N ILE A 53 -14.10 7.20 11.70
CA ILE A 53 -12.72 6.88 11.32
C ILE A 53 -12.57 5.50 10.66
N LYS A 54 -13.66 4.76 10.48
CA LYS A 54 -13.66 3.39 9.91
C LYS A 54 -12.78 3.23 8.68
N HIS A 55 -12.78 4.22 7.80
CA HIS A 55 -12.01 4.22 6.56
C HIS A 55 -10.56 4.69 6.74
N ASP A 56 -10.22 5.26 7.89
CA ASP A 56 -8.90 5.82 8.17
C ASP A 56 -8.05 4.95 9.10
N ILE A 57 -8.68 3.90 9.69
CA ILE A 57 -7.96 2.93 10.53
C ILE A 57 -7.01 2.12 9.67
N ARG A 58 -5.75 2.05 10.11
CA ARG A 58 -4.70 1.27 9.48
C ARG A 58 -3.85 0.59 10.53
N ALA A 59 -3.49 -0.66 10.23
CA ALA A 59 -2.45 -1.35 10.97
C ALA A 59 -1.11 -1.10 10.27
N ARG A 60 -0.09 -0.74 11.04
CA ARG A 60 1.27 -0.56 10.55
C ARG A 60 2.22 -1.39 11.40
N ILE A 61 3.23 -1.94 10.74
CA ILE A 61 4.26 -2.72 11.41
C ILE A 61 5.59 -2.02 11.18
N ALA A 62 6.26 -1.70 12.27
CA ALA A 62 7.59 -1.14 12.25
C ALA A 62 8.60 -2.19 12.76
N ASN A 63 9.85 -2.07 12.30
CA ASN A 63 10.97 -2.91 12.77
C ASN A 63 10.71 -4.43 12.62
N PHE A 64 10.19 -4.83 11.47
CA PHE A 64 9.99 -6.25 11.18
C PHE A 64 11.34 -6.98 11.15
N PRO A 65 11.47 -8.16 11.79
CA PRO A 65 12.76 -8.80 12.01
C PRO A 65 13.43 -9.39 10.76
N ASP A 66 12.70 -9.57 9.65
CA ASP A 66 13.25 -10.08 8.39
C ASP A 66 13.90 -8.95 7.58
N GLU A 67 15.07 -8.47 8.02
CA GLU A 67 15.83 -7.45 7.30
C GLU A 67 16.64 -8.11 6.17
N ARG A 68 16.47 -7.57 4.96
CA ARG A 68 17.12 -8.06 3.75
C ARG A 68 17.78 -6.92 2.98
N SER A 69 18.86 -7.25 2.27
CA SER A 69 19.45 -6.34 1.30
C SER A 69 18.58 -6.26 0.05
N LEU A 70 18.67 -5.15 -0.70
CA LEU A 70 17.94 -4.98 -1.96
C LEU A 70 18.26 -6.09 -2.98
N ARG A 71 19.45 -6.69 -2.91
CA ARG A 71 19.87 -7.81 -3.78
C ARG A 71 19.14 -9.13 -3.49
N GLN A 72 18.57 -9.26 -2.30
CA GLN A 72 17.84 -10.46 -1.88
C GLN A 72 16.35 -10.39 -2.22
N ILE A 73 15.91 -9.31 -2.88
CA ILE A 73 14.55 -9.20 -3.39
C ILE A 73 14.44 -10.01 -4.67
N ASN A 74 13.93 -11.22 -4.56
CA ASN A 74 13.74 -12.18 -5.63
C ASN A 74 12.28 -12.67 -5.67
N SER A 75 11.97 -13.64 -6.52
CA SER A 75 10.64 -14.22 -6.65
C SER A 75 10.09 -14.83 -5.36
N ASP A 76 10.96 -15.29 -4.46
CA ASP A 76 10.56 -15.99 -3.23
C ASP A 76 9.97 -15.06 -2.17
N VAL A 77 10.22 -13.75 -2.30
CA VAL A 77 9.71 -12.72 -1.37
C VAL A 77 8.48 -11.98 -1.89
N ILE A 78 8.00 -12.33 -3.07
CA ILE A 78 6.76 -11.76 -3.62
C ILE A 78 5.60 -12.07 -2.67
N THR A 79 4.76 -11.08 -2.39
CA THR A 79 3.65 -11.09 -1.42
C THR A 79 4.05 -11.16 0.04
N LYS A 80 5.34 -11.31 0.35
CA LYS A 80 5.83 -11.38 1.72
C LYS A 80 6.17 -10.00 2.26
N MET A 81 6.06 -9.87 3.57
CA MET A 81 6.55 -8.70 4.31
C MET A 81 8.02 -8.87 4.60
N ILE A 82 8.80 -7.87 4.24
CA ILE A 82 10.22 -7.78 4.53
C ILE A 82 10.60 -6.38 4.99
N SER A 83 11.75 -6.27 5.63
CA SER A 83 12.38 -4.99 5.96
C SER A 83 13.60 -4.80 5.07
N VAL A 84 13.79 -3.63 4.50
CA VAL A 84 14.95 -3.30 3.66
C VAL A 84 15.53 -1.96 4.05
N SER A 85 16.87 -1.89 4.06
CA SER A 85 17.62 -0.66 4.25
C SER A 85 18.11 -0.11 2.92
N GLY A 86 18.15 1.21 2.78
CA GLY A 86 18.65 1.84 1.58
C GLY A 86 18.66 3.36 1.67
N MET A 87 19.13 3.98 0.59
CA MET A 87 19.17 5.42 0.43
C MET A 87 18.14 5.87 -0.60
N VAL A 88 17.36 6.88 -0.26
CA VAL A 88 16.42 7.51 -1.19
C VAL A 88 17.17 8.31 -2.22
N VAL A 89 17.03 7.96 -3.50
CA VAL A 89 17.67 8.69 -4.60
C VAL A 89 16.69 9.56 -5.36
N ARG A 90 15.41 9.23 -5.34
CA ARG A 90 14.38 10.00 -6.02
C ARG A 90 13.04 9.84 -5.33
N ALA A 91 12.31 10.95 -5.22
CA ALA A 91 10.91 10.98 -4.85
C ALA A 91 10.11 11.62 -5.99
N SER A 92 8.98 11.04 -6.36
CA SER A 92 8.06 11.63 -7.33
C SER A 92 7.26 12.77 -6.70
N GLU A 93 6.53 13.50 -7.51
CA GLU A 93 5.48 14.39 -7.04
C GLU A 93 4.36 13.57 -6.37
N VAL A 94 3.69 14.17 -5.42
CA VAL A 94 2.49 13.61 -4.79
C VAL A 94 1.33 13.69 -5.77
N LYS A 95 0.66 12.58 -5.97
CA LYS A 95 -0.49 12.47 -6.88
C LYS A 95 -1.69 11.87 -6.17
N PRO A 96 -2.91 12.31 -6.50
CA PRO A 96 -4.11 11.66 -5.99
C PRO A 96 -4.26 10.27 -6.63
N LEU A 97 -4.45 9.24 -5.81
CA LEU A 97 -4.80 7.88 -6.21
C LEU A 97 -6.24 7.61 -5.80
N ALA A 98 -7.06 7.21 -6.76
CA ALA A 98 -8.44 6.86 -6.46
C ALA A 98 -8.49 5.55 -5.64
N LYS A 99 -9.18 5.59 -4.51
CA LYS A 99 -9.43 4.43 -3.65
C LYS A 99 -10.86 3.91 -3.79
N GLU A 100 -11.80 4.83 -3.87
CA GLU A 100 -13.21 4.53 -4.09
C GLU A 100 -13.76 5.53 -5.10
N LEU A 101 -14.37 5.03 -6.16
CA LEU A 101 -14.96 5.86 -7.19
C LEU A 101 -16.46 5.73 -7.19
N THR A 102 -17.11 6.84 -7.17
CA THR A 102 -18.57 6.95 -7.33
C THR A 102 -18.88 7.33 -8.76
N TYR A 103 -19.72 6.53 -9.40
CA TYR A 103 -20.19 6.74 -10.77
C TYR A 103 -21.68 7.01 -10.78
N LYS A 104 -22.10 7.93 -11.64
CA LYS A 104 -23.51 8.16 -11.96
C LYS A 104 -23.78 7.87 -13.43
N CYS A 105 -24.85 7.13 -13.72
CA CYS A 105 -25.34 6.91 -15.08
C CYS A 105 -26.31 8.02 -15.50
N LEU A 106 -26.66 8.06 -16.78
CA LEU A 106 -27.61 9.04 -17.33
C LEU A 106 -29.01 8.96 -16.68
N ALA A 107 -29.37 7.85 -16.07
CA ALA A 107 -30.59 7.68 -15.28
C ALA A 107 -30.41 8.02 -13.78
N ASN A 108 -29.34 8.71 -13.41
CA ASN A 108 -29.01 9.11 -12.03
C ASN A 108 -28.84 7.94 -11.03
N HIS A 109 -28.62 6.71 -11.49
CA HIS A 109 -28.23 5.63 -10.59
C HIS A 109 -26.78 5.84 -10.17
N THR A 110 -26.52 5.67 -8.89
CA THR A 110 -25.18 5.81 -8.31
C THR A 110 -24.61 4.40 -8.01
N SER A 111 -23.40 4.16 -8.45
CA SER A 111 -22.65 2.92 -8.16
C SER A 111 -21.28 3.27 -7.59
N LYS A 112 -20.87 2.58 -6.52
CA LYS A 112 -19.58 2.79 -5.87
C LYS A 112 -18.66 1.60 -6.11
N PHE A 113 -17.48 1.88 -6.59
CA PHE A 113 -16.46 0.86 -6.86
C PHE A 113 -15.22 1.13 -6.01
N THR A 114 -14.86 0.17 -5.20
CA THR A 114 -13.58 0.19 -4.47
C THR A 114 -12.49 -0.33 -5.40
N LEU A 115 -11.47 0.48 -5.63
CA LEU A 115 -10.31 0.09 -6.40
C LEU A 115 -9.33 -0.66 -5.49
N LEU A 116 -9.06 -1.90 -5.86
CA LEU A 116 -7.95 -2.64 -5.28
C LEU A 116 -6.65 -2.10 -5.87
N ASP A 117 -5.60 -2.13 -5.07
CA ASP A 117 -4.28 -1.67 -5.51
C ASP A 117 -3.83 -2.39 -6.78
N GLY A 118 -3.40 -1.60 -7.78
CA GLY A 118 -3.00 -2.09 -9.08
C GLY A 118 -4.14 -2.29 -10.08
N MET A 119 -5.40 -2.06 -9.70
CA MET A 119 -6.49 -2.02 -10.67
C MET A 119 -6.45 -0.71 -11.47
N SER A 120 -6.35 -0.82 -12.78
CA SER A 120 -6.60 0.32 -13.66
C SER A 120 -8.08 0.39 -14.03
N LEU A 121 -8.55 1.61 -14.24
CA LEU A 121 -9.93 1.93 -14.64
C LEU A 121 -10.31 1.48 -16.07
N ASP A 122 -9.47 0.69 -16.75
CA ASP A 122 -9.64 0.33 -18.15
C ASP A 122 -10.79 -0.64 -18.43
N LYS A 123 -11.45 -1.16 -17.41
CA LYS A 123 -12.68 -1.93 -17.62
C LYS A 123 -13.85 -0.97 -17.70
N ALA A 124 -14.55 -0.99 -18.82
CA ALA A 124 -15.82 -0.30 -18.97
C ALA A 124 -16.75 -0.71 -17.82
N VAL A 125 -16.94 0.20 -16.87
CA VAL A 125 -17.81 -0.02 -15.74
C VAL A 125 -19.24 0.11 -16.25
N LYS A 126 -20.09 -0.86 -15.97
CA LYS A 126 -21.50 -0.86 -16.31
C LYS A 126 -22.33 -0.48 -15.09
N CYS A 127 -23.49 0.10 -15.31
CA CYS A 127 -24.42 0.37 -14.23
C CYS A 127 -24.83 -0.95 -13.55
N GLU A 128 -24.75 -0.99 -12.22
CA GLU A 128 -25.11 -2.18 -11.42
C GLU A 128 -26.62 -2.42 -11.32
N VAL A 129 -27.43 -1.40 -11.67
CA VAL A 129 -28.89 -1.53 -11.61
C VAL A 129 -29.37 -2.47 -12.73
N PRO A 130 -30.09 -3.56 -12.40
CA PRO A 130 -30.60 -4.50 -13.38
C PRO A 130 -31.46 -3.79 -14.44
N LYS A 131 -31.23 -4.14 -15.71
CA LYS A 131 -31.95 -3.58 -16.88
C LYS A 131 -31.67 -2.09 -17.20
N CYS A 132 -30.66 -1.48 -16.58
CA CYS A 132 -30.24 -0.15 -17.01
C CYS A 132 -29.50 -0.24 -18.35
N PRO A 133 -29.96 0.41 -19.43
CA PRO A 133 -29.31 0.32 -20.74
C PRO A 133 -28.05 1.20 -20.85
N HIS A 134 -27.79 2.04 -19.87
CA HIS A 134 -26.71 3.02 -19.92
C HIS A 134 -25.36 2.42 -19.56
N THR A 135 -24.45 2.46 -20.52
CA THR A 135 -23.04 2.04 -20.35
C THR A 135 -22.10 3.21 -20.08
N ASN A 136 -22.56 4.43 -20.33
CA ASN A 136 -21.79 5.64 -20.06
C ASN A 136 -22.00 6.07 -18.61
N LEU A 137 -20.97 5.91 -17.81
CA LEU A 137 -20.94 6.33 -16.42
C LEU A 137 -20.00 7.54 -16.29
N ALA A 138 -20.48 8.58 -15.61
CA ALA A 138 -19.66 9.73 -15.25
C ALA A 138 -19.14 9.58 -13.83
N ILE A 139 -17.85 9.86 -13.64
CA ILE A 139 -17.24 9.91 -12.31
C ILE A 139 -17.72 11.15 -11.56
N VAL A 140 -18.21 10.97 -10.35
CA VAL A 140 -18.54 12.05 -9.44
C VAL A 140 -17.38 12.24 -8.47
N ALA A 141 -16.50 13.20 -8.77
CA ALA A 141 -15.28 13.42 -8.00
C ALA A 141 -15.58 13.80 -6.54
N GLU A 142 -16.65 14.56 -6.28
CA GLU A 142 -17.06 15.02 -4.95
C GLU A 142 -17.51 13.87 -4.03
N GLU A 143 -18.07 12.81 -4.61
CA GLU A 143 -18.50 11.62 -3.89
C GLU A 143 -17.47 10.49 -3.92
N SER A 144 -16.35 10.70 -4.63
CA SER A 144 -15.24 9.73 -4.77
C SER A 144 -14.18 9.98 -3.72
N ARG A 145 -13.48 8.92 -3.32
CA ARG A 145 -12.42 9.01 -2.33
C ARG A 145 -11.06 8.83 -2.97
N PHE A 146 -10.20 9.79 -2.75
CA PHE A 146 -8.81 9.79 -3.18
C PHE A 146 -7.88 9.73 -1.98
N ILE A 147 -6.70 9.20 -2.19
CA ILE A 147 -5.60 9.18 -1.22
C ILE A 147 -4.34 9.73 -1.87
N ASP A 148 -3.47 10.32 -1.08
CA ASP A 148 -2.16 10.75 -1.56
C ASP A 148 -1.27 9.56 -1.86
N PHE A 149 -0.52 9.68 -2.95
CA PHE A 149 0.34 8.63 -3.48
C PHE A 149 1.64 9.23 -4.00
N GLN A 150 2.75 8.58 -3.69
CA GLN A 150 4.08 8.98 -4.12
C GLN A 150 4.91 7.73 -4.40
N ILE A 151 5.76 7.79 -5.42
CA ILE A 151 6.76 6.75 -5.68
C ILE A 151 8.13 7.26 -5.25
N VAL A 152 8.78 6.52 -4.40
CA VAL A 152 10.14 6.76 -3.93
C VAL A 152 11.06 5.69 -4.49
N ARG A 153 12.21 6.08 -5.05
CA ARG A 153 13.22 5.15 -5.52
C ARG A 153 14.30 4.99 -4.47
N LEU A 154 14.42 3.77 -3.97
CA LEU A 154 15.43 3.38 -3.01
C LEU A 154 16.60 2.72 -3.70
N GLN A 155 17.82 3.08 -3.32
CA GLN A 155 19.07 2.52 -3.80
C GLN A 155 19.77 1.78 -2.67
N GLU A 156 20.49 0.74 -3.03
CA GLU A 156 21.39 0.01 -2.14
C GLU A 156 22.42 0.95 -1.50
N LEU A 157 22.70 0.72 -0.22
CA LEU A 157 23.67 1.52 0.52
C LEU A 157 25.08 1.30 -0.06
N PRO A 158 25.91 2.35 -0.14
CA PRO A 158 27.28 2.24 -0.64
C PRO A 158 28.14 1.21 0.13
N GLU A 159 27.86 1.05 1.42
CA GLU A 159 28.57 0.11 2.28
C GLU A 159 28.26 -1.36 1.95
N ASP A 160 27.08 -1.64 1.40
CA ASP A 160 26.63 -2.98 1.02
C ASP A 160 27.01 -3.34 -0.42
N LEU A 161 27.59 -2.39 -1.15
CA LEU A 161 27.89 -2.54 -2.57
C LEU A 161 29.21 -3.31 -2.77
N PRO A 162 29.20 -4.50 -3.41
CA PRO A 162 30.42 -5.19 -3.76
C PRO A 162 31.27 -4.37 -4.77
N PRO A 163 32.60 -4.43 -4.66
CA PRO A 163 33.48 -3.70 -5.58
C PRO A 163 33.22 -4.01 -7.05
N GLY A 164 33.07 -2.97 -7.86
CA GLY A 164 32.88 -3.10 -9.31
C GLY A 164 31.47 -3.47 -9.75
N GLN A 165 30.51 -3.51 -8.86
CA GLN A 165 29.11 -3.76 -9.20
C GLN A 165 28.28 -2.47 -9.19
N LEU A 166 27.21 -2.45 -10.00
CA LEU A 166 26.24 -1.39 -9.99
C LEU A 166 25.23 -1.59 -8.82
N PRO A 167 24.75 -0.49 -8.20
CA PRO A 167 23.78 -0.58 -7.14
C PRO A 167 22.42 -1.07 -7.67
N HIS A 168 21.71 -1.84 -6.86
CA HIS A 168 20.35 -2.23 -7.11
C HIS A 168 19.39 -1.11 -6.68
N TYR A 169 18.24 -1.07 -7.34
CA TYR A 169 17.18 -0.09 -7.06
C TYR A 169 15.85 -0.82 -6.89
N VAL A 170 15.02 -0.26 -6.03
CA VAL A 170 13.62 -0.67 -5.91
C VAL A 170 12.73 0.57 -5.86
N ASN A 171 11.57 0.48 -6.50
CA ASN A 171 10.55 1.51 -6.39
C ASN A 171 9.66 1.20 -5.18
N VAL A 172 9.38 2.20 -4.38
CA VAL A 172 8.58 2.11 -3.16
C VAL A 172 7.34 2.95 -3.34
N SER A 173 6.18 2.36 -3.17
CA SER A 173 4.87 3.02 -3.27
C SER A 173 4.45 3.55 -1.91
N MET A 174 4.67 4.83 -1.65
CA MET A 174 4.23 5.53 -0.44
C MET A 174 2.78 5.98 -0.59
N LYS A 175 1.97 5.80 0.45
CA LYS A 175 0.55 6.17 0.45
C LYS A 175 0.16 6.90 1.71
N GLN A 176 -0.71 7.89 1.54
CA GLN A 176 -1.36 8.64 2.62
C GLN A 176 -0.35 9.33 3.54
N ASP A 177 -0.29 8.95 4.82
CA ASP A 177 0.59 9.51 5.86
C ASP A 177 2.09 9.23 5.67
N LEU A 178 2.45 8.27 4.81
CA LEU A 178 3.84 8.00 4.44
C LEU A 178 4.36 8.89 3.30
N VAL A 179 3.47 9.62 2.64
CA VAL A 179 3.84 10.56 1.58
C VAL A 179 4.67 11.70 2.17
N ASP A 180 5.72 12.11 1.46
CA ASP A 180 6.68 13.15 1.88
C ASP A 180 7.45 12.84 3.18
N TYR A 181 7.36 11.62 3.69
CA TYR A 181 8.10 11.21 4.88
C TYR A 181 9.61 11.06 4.62
N ALA A 182 9.99 10.63 3.41
CA ALA A 182 11.36 10.40 3.02
C ALA A 182 11.81 11.34 1.88
N ARG A 183 12.97 11.94 2.02
CA ARG A 183 13.55 12.90 1.06
C ARG A 183 14.74 12.30 0.32
N PRO A 184 15.03 12.71 -0.91
CA PRO A 184 16.26 12.31 -1.60
C PRO A 184 17.50 12.62 -0.76
N GLY A 185 18.36 11.62 -0.58
CA GLY A 185 19.53 11.65 0.29
C GLY A 185 19.35 10.99 1.66
N ASP A 186 18.11 10.73 2.09
CA ASP A 186 17.85 10.08 3.37
C ASP A 186 18.24 8.60 3.32
N ARG A 187 18.80 8.11 4.42
CA ARG A 187 18.99 6.67 4.68
C ARG A 187 17.83 6.19 5.52
N ILE A 188 17.10 5.22 5.03
CA ILE A 188 15.88 4.75 5.67
C ILE A 188 15.85 3.22 5.74
N VAL A 189 15.15 2.72 6.73
CA VAL A 189 14.73 1.32 6.83
C VAL A 189 13.24 1.26 6.60
N LEU A 190 12.83 0.47 5.62
CA LEU A 190 11.44 0.32 5.21
C LEU A 190 10.96 -1.09 5.50
N THR A 191 9.82 -1.19 6.17
CA THR A 191 9.06 -2.44 6.28
C THR A 191 7.88 -2.39 5.31
N GLY A 192 7.70 -3.44 4.51
CA GLY A 192 6.62 -3.45 3.54
C GLY A 192 6.46 -4.77 2.79
N ILE A 193 5.46 -4.83 1.94
CA ILE A 193 5.11 -6.02 1.16
C ILE A 193 5.62 -5.87 -0.26
N VAL A 194 6.34 -6.90 -0.73
CA VAL A 194 6.85 -6.94 -2.10
C VAL A 194 5.70 -7.26 -3.06
N ARG A 195 5.53 -6.43 -4.10
CA ARG A 195 4.51 -6.58 -5.14
C ARG A 195 5.15 -6.54 -6.51
N ILE A 196 4.53 -7.20 -7.47
CA ILE A 196 4.88 -7.06 -8.88
C ILE A 196 3.95 -6.01 -9.48
N GLU A 197 4.53 -4.96 -10.04
CA GLU A 197 3.80 -4.02 -10.87
C GLU A 197 3.94 -4.44 -12.34
N GLN A 198 2.81 -4.53 -13.05
CA GLN A 198 2.81 -4.71 -14.49
C GLN A 198 2.84 -3.33 -15.13
N GLU A 199 4.00 -2.91 -15.63
CA GLU A 199 4.05 -1.77 -16.53
C GLU A 199 3.41 -2.13 -17.87
N ARG A 200 2.36 -1.41 -18.24
CA ARG A 200 1.78 -1.48 -19.58
C ARG A 200 2.62 -0.62 -20.52
N VAL A 201 3.61 -1.21 -21.13
CA VAL A 201 4.19 -0.64 -22.34
C VAL A 201 3.27 -0.98 -23.50
N SER A 202 2.86 0.03 -24.25
CA SER A 202 1.94 -0.13 -25.40
C SER A 202 2.38 -1.28 -26.31
N GLY A 203 1.67 -2.41 -26.22
CA GLY A 203 1.80 -3.57 -27.10
C GLY A 203 2.55 -4.79 -26.58
N VAL A 204 3.28 -4.73 -25.47
CA VAL A 204 3.99 -5.89 -24.91
C VAL A 204 3.82 -5.90 -23.39
N LYS A 205 3.32 -7.01 -22.86
CA LYS A 205 3.29 -7.26 -21.42
C LYS A 205 4.71 -7.58 -20.96
N GLN A 206 5.44 -6.61 -20.44
CA GLN A 206 6.65 -6.88 -19.70
C GLN A 206 6.37 -6.71 -18.21
N SER A 207 6.63 -7.78 -17.47
CA SER A 207 6.63 -7.76 -16.00
C SER A 207 8.00 -7.24 -15.55
N GLU A 208 8.11 -5.98 -15.20
CA GLU A 208 9.37 -5.45 -14.67
C GLU A 208 9.08 -4.46 -13.56
N SER A 209 9.44 -4.81 -12.43
CA SER A 209 9.77 -4.12 -11.20
C SER A 209 8.98 -4.60 -9.99
N ALA A 210 9.73 -5.05 -8.99
CA ALA A 210 9.18 -5.26 -7.67
C ALA A 210 8.81 -3.88 -7.11
N LEU A 211 7.52 -3.63 -6.91
CA LEU A 211 7.03 -2.44 -6.24
C LEU A 211 6.94 -2.76 -4.77
N TYR A 212 7.82 -2.14 -4.01
CA TYR A 212 7.80 -2.26 -2.56
C TYR A 212 6.70 -1.37 -1.98
N ARG A 213 5.83 -1.96 -1.19
CA ARG A 213 4.73 -1.24 -0.55
C ARG A 213 4.97 -1.19 0.95
N PRO A 214 5.36 -0.03 1.51
CA PRO A 214 5.50 0.11 2.95
C PRO A 214 4.16 -0.10 3.66
N VAL A 215 4.22 -0.69 4.79
CA VAL A 215 3.06 -0.98 5.66
C VAL A 215 3.09 -0.10 6.89
#